data_44484a564bf24446972063806419e7b7
#
_entry.id   44484a564bf24446972063806419e7b7
#
_cell.length_a   1.000
_cell.length_b   1.000
_cell.length_c   1.000
_cell.angle_alpha   90.00
_cell.angle_beta   90.00
_cell.angle_gamma   90.00
#
_symmetry.space_group_name_H-M   'P 1'
#
loop_
_entity.id
_entity.type
_entity.pdbx_description
1 polymer ?
#
loop_
_entity_poly.entity_id
_entity_poly.type
_entity_poly.pdbx_seq_one_letter_code
_entity_poly.pdbx_strand_id
1 'polypeptide(L)'
;MTTRIGVVSGSDRASSGVYEDKGAPAIHQFLTGCITSPIEFVDCLIPDELNTISATLIDLIDVQNCSLVITTGGTGPSPRDVTPEATEAVCTKMLPGFGEAMRAVSIGLIPTAILSRQ
;
A
#
# COMPACT_ATOMS: atom_id res chain seq x y z
N MET A 1 -16.44 -7.18 17.03
CA MET A 1 -15.97 -5.93 16.41
C MET A 1 -15.21 -6.24 15.12
N THR A 2 -15.58 -5.61 14.04
CA THR A 2 -14.92 -5.79 12.74
C THR A 2 -13.87 -4.71 12.52
N THR A 3 -12.68 -5.11 12.10
CA THR A 3 -11.61 -4.18 11.74
C THR A 3 -11.68 -3.92 10.24
N ARG A 4 -11.77 -2.65 9.86
CA ARG A 4 -11.79 -2.27 8.45
C ARG A 4 -10.40 -1.87 8.01
N ILE A 5 -9.89 -2.52 6.96
CA ILE A 5 -8.55 -2.31 6.43
C ILE A 5 -8.63 -1.98 4.95
N GLY A 6 -8.04 -0.85 4.58
CA GLY A 6 -7.92 -0.45 3.18
C GLY A 6 -6.66 -1.05 2.56
N VAL A 7 -6.76 -1.51 1.32
CA VAL A 7 -5.62 -2.00 0.55
C VAL A 7 -5.60 -1.25 -0.78
N VAL A 8 -4.54 -0.48 -1.01
CA VAL A 8 -4.39 0.34 -2.21
C VAL A 8 -3.29 -0.25 -3.08
N SER A 9 -3.67 -0.72 -4.25
CA SER A 9 -2.73 -1.23 -5.25
C SER A 9 -2.53 -0.17 -6.32
N GLY A 10 -1.36 0.47 -6.33
CA GLY A 10 -0.98 1.48 -7.31
C GLY A 10 -0.24 0.84 -8.46
N SER A 11 -0.89 0.70 -9.61
CA SER A 11 -0.28 0.16 -10.82
C SER A 11 -1.06 0.58 -12.05
N ASP A 12 -0.40 1.27 -12.98
CA ASP A 12 -1.00 1.62 -14.26
C ASP A 12 -1.42 0.38 -15.05
N ARG A 13 -0.59 -0.66 -15.04
CA ARG A 13 -0.85 -1.89 -15.79
C ARG A 13 -2.00 -2.68 -15.20
N ALA A 14 -2.00 -2.89 -13.89
CA ALA A 14 -3.07 -3.66 -13.25
C ALA A 14 -4.40 -2.92 -13.32
N SER A 15 -4.41 -1.59 -13.12
CA SER A 15 -5.64 -0.80 -13.17
C SER A 15 -6.23 -0.72 -14.57
N SER A 16 -5.39 -0.82 -15.63
CA SER A 16 -5.84 -0.84 -17.01
C SER A 16 -6.17 -2.25 -17.53
N GLY A 17 -5.98 -3.28 -16.71
CA GLY A 17 -6.27 -4.66 -17.07
C GLY A 17 -5.15 -5.37 -17.84
N VAL A 18 -3.95 -4.78 -17.93
CA VAL A 18 -2.83 -5.37 -18.68
C VAL A 18 -2.29 -6.62 -17.99
N TYR A 19 -2.29 -6.64 -16.65
CA TYR A 19 -1.94 -7.84 -15.90
C TYR A 19 -2.72 -7.90 -14.59
N GLU A 20 -2.70 -9.06 -13.94
CA GLU A 20 -3.42 -9.30 -12.70
C GLU A 20 -2.71 -8.66 -11.50
N ASP A 21 -3.46 -8.03 -10.60
CA ASP A 21 -2.95 -7.56 -9.32
C ASP A 21 -2.76 -8.75 -8.37
N LYS A 22 -1.52 -8.96 -7.92
CA LYS A 22 -1.19 -10.01 -6.95
C LYS A 22 -0.88 -9.47 -5.56
N GLY A 23 -0.74 -8.16 -5.42
CA GLY A 23 -0.38 -7.54 -4.15
C GLY A 23 -1.51 -7.60 -3.13
N ALA A 24 -2.71 -7.21 -3.52
CA ALA A 24 -3.85 -7.20 -2.60
C ALA A 24 -4.18 -8.60 -2.06
N PRO A 25 -4.25 -9.66 -2.88
CA PRO A 25 -4.48 -11.01 -2.34
C PRO A 25 -3.41 -11.47 -1.35
N ALA A 26 -2.15 -11.14 -1.57
CA ALA A 26 -1.06 -11.48 -0.66
C ALA A 26 -1.22 -10.76 0.69
N ILE A 27 -1.60 -9.49 0.67
CA ILE A 27 -1.85 -8.70 1.88
C ILE A 27 -3.04 -9.29 2.65
N HIS A 28 -4.13 -9.62 1.96
CA HIS A 28 -5.30 -10.27 2.59
C HIS A 28 -4.90 -11.54 3.33
N GLN A 29 -4.15 -12.40 2.66
CA GLN A 29 -3.74 -13.68 3.23
C GLN A 29 -2.88 -13.49 4.48
N PHE A 30 -1.92 -12.57 4.42
CA PHE A 30 -1.03 -12.30 5.55
C PHE A 30 -1.80 -11.74 6.74
N LEU A 31 -2.63 -10.73 6.54
CA LEU A 31 -3.36 -10.06 7.61
C LEU A 31 -4.42 -10.98 8.24
N THR A 32 -5.09 -11.79 7.43
CA THR A 32 -6.05 -12.76 7.92
C THR A 32 -5.39 -13.77 8.85
N GLY A 33 -4.13 -14.10 8.60
CA GLY A 33 -3.36 -15.03 9.43
C GLY A 33 -2.84 -14.45 10.75
N CYS A 34 -2.72 -13.12 10.86
CA CYS A 34 -2.13 -12.51 12.06
C CYS A 34 -3.08 -11.61 12.87
N ILE A 35 -4.23 -11.25 12.34
CA ILE A 35 -5.24 -10.45 13.05
C ILE A 35 -6.37 -11.37 13.49
N THR A 36 -6.70 -11.36 14.78
CA THR A 36 -7.71 -12.27 15.34
C THR A 36 -9.14 -11.79 15.19
N SER A 37 -9.35 -10.46 15.09
CA SER A 37 -10.70 -9.92 14.85
C SER A 37 -11.13 -10.15 13.41
N PRO A 38 -12.45 -10.19 13.12
CA PRO A 38 -12.93 -10.21 11.74
C PRO A 38 -12.46 -8.98 10.98
N ILE A 39 -12.07 -9.16 9.72
CA ILE A 39 -11.56 -8.08 8.86
C ILE A 39 -12.52 -7.84 7.72
N GLU A 40 -12.85 -6.57 7.47
CA GLU A 40 -13.49 -6.11 6.25
C GLU A 40 -12.46 -5.38 5.43
N PHE A 41 -12.10 -5.93 4.27
CA PHE A 41 -11.15 -5.30 3.36
C PHE A 41 -11.85 -4.35 2.39
N VAL A 42 -11.25 -3.19 2.19
CA VAL A 42 -11.68 -2.23 1.16
C VAL A 42 -10.53 -2.10 0.18
N ASP A 43 -10.66 -2.74 -0.98
CA ASP A 43 -9.60 -2.79 -1.99
C ASP A 43 -9.79 -1.69 -3.02
N CYS A 44 -8.70 -1.01 -3.34
CA CYS A 44 -8.66 0.02 -4.39
C CYS A 44 -7.51 -0.29 -5.34
N LEU A 45 -7.83 -0.59 -6.59
CA LEU A 45 -6.84 -0.77 -7.65
C LEU A 45 -6.85 0.49 -8.52
N ILE A 46 -5.77 1.26 -8.46
CA ILE A 46 -5.71 2.60 -9.05
C ILE A 46 -4.43 2.80 -9.86
N PRO A 47 -4.42 3.74 -10.81
CA PRO A 47 -3.19 4.06 -11.55
C PRO A 47 -2.15 4.75 -10.66
N ASP A 48 -0.88 4.76 -11.12
CA ASP A 48 0.24 5.40 -10.43
C ASP A 48 0.21 6.91 -10.64
N GLU A 49 -0.77 7.58 -10.01
CA GLU A 49 -0.95 9.03 -10.07
C GLU A 49 -1.01 9.61 -8.66
N LEU A 50 -0.18 10.60 -8.39
CA LEU A 50 -0.02 11.17 -7.05
C LEU A 50 -1.34 11.64 -6.45
N ASN A 51 -2.10 12.44 -7.18
CA ASN A 51 -3.36 12.98 -6.65
C ASN A 51 -4.42 11.90 -6.44
N THR A 52 -4.47 10.89 -7.30
CA THR A 52 -5.40 9.76 -7.17
C THR A 52 -5.06 8.94 -5.93
N ILE A 53 -3.79 8.66 -5.70
CA ILE A 53 -3.34 7.91 -4.53
C ILE A 53 -3.67 8.69 -3.26
N SER A 54 -3.29 9.96 -3.20
CA SER A 54 -3.55 10.80 -2.02
C SER A 54 -5.03 10.91 -1.69
N ALA A 55 -5.88 11.14 -2.70
CA ALA A 55 -7.32 11.22 -2.52
C ALA A 55 -7.91 9.89 -2.02
N THR A 56 -7.41 8.76 -2.53
CA THR A 56 -7.84 7.43 -2.10
C THR A 56 -7.48 7.17 -0.65
N LEU A 57 -6.27 7.55 -0.22
CA LEU A 57 -5.84 7.40 1.18
C LEU A 57 -6.73 8.22 2.12
N ILE A 58 -7.02 9.46 1.77
CA ILE A 58 -7.90 10.32 2.56
C ILE A 58 -9.31 9.71 2.67
N ASP A 59 -9.86 9.24 1.54
CA ASP A 59 -11.19 8.64 1.51
C ASP A 59 -11.27 7.40 2.42
N LEU A 60 -10.30 6.52 2.35
CA LEU A 60 -10.29 5.31 3.14
C LEU A 60 -10.22 5.59 4.64
N ILE A 61 -9.45 6.57 5.05
CA ILE A 61 -9.28 6.91 6.48
C ILE A 61 -10.42 7.79 6.98
N ASP A 62 -10.72 8.88 6.29
CA ASP A 62 -11.63 9.92 6.81
C ASP A 62 -13.10 9.64 6.51
N VAL A 63 -13.41 8.96 5.40
CA VAL A 63 -14.79 8.69 5.00
C VAL A 63 -15.19 7.25 5.32
N GLN A 64 -14.36 6.28 4.95
CA GLN A 64 -14.67 4.86 5.15
C GLN A 64 -14.23 4.31 6.49
N ASN A 65 -13.56 5.12 7.30
CA ASN A 65 -13.17 4.77 8.67
C ASN A 65 -12.28 3.52 8.76
N CYS A 66 -11.39 3.33 7.81
CA CYS A 66 -10.39 2.27 7.91
C CYS A 66 -9.45 2.56 9.08
N SER A 67 -9.16 1.54 9.88
CA SER A 67 -8.21 1.64 10.99
C SER A 67 -6.76 1.52 10.53
N LEU A 68 -6.56 0.90 9.36
CA LEU A 68 -5.25 0.68 8.74
C LEU A 68 -5.42 0.75 7.24
N VAL A 69 -4.47 1.35 6.56
CA VAL A 69 -4.39 1.31 5.10
C VAL A 69 -2.99 0.82 4.72
N ILE A 70 -2.93 -0.18 3.86
CA ILE A 70 -1.69 -0.71 3.33
C ILE A 70 -1.65 -0.43 1.83
N THR A 71 -0.55 0.17 1.38
CA THR A 71 -0.32 0.40 -0.04
C THR A 71 0.63 -0.66 -0.59
N THR A 72 0.47 -0.98 -1.86
CA THR A 72 1.40 -1.84 -2.59
C THR A 72 1.60 -1.27 -4.00
N GLY A 73 2.83 -1.35 -4.51
CA GLY A 73 3.21 -0.80 -5.79
C GLY A 73 3.65 0.65 -5.73
N GLY A 74 4.33 1.09 -6.77
CA GLY A 74 4.74 2.47 -6.95
C GLY A 74 5.81 2.97 -5.97
N THR A 75 6.63 2.08 -5.41
CA THR A 75 7.61 2.46 -4.37
C THR A 75 9.05 2.54 -4.86
N GLY A 76 9.30 2.29 -6.14
CA GLY A 76 10.64 2.29 -6.71
C GLY A 76 11.14 3.65 -7.15
N PRO A 77 12.27 3.69 -7.90
CA PRO A 77 12.90 4.94 -8.34
C PRO A 77 12.41 5.46 -9.70
N SER A 78 11.47 4.80 -10.34
CA SER A 78 10.94 5.21 -11.63
C SER A 78 10.13 6.51 -11.53
N PRO A 79 10.06 7.33 -12.60
CA PRO A 79 9.25 8.55 -12.59
C PRO A 79 7.77 8.34 -12.27
N ARG A 80 7.21 7.18 -12.61
CA ARG A 80 5.81 6.84 -12.31
C ARG A 80 5.62 6.29 -10.90
N ASP A 81 6.70 6.02 -10.15
CA ASP A 81 6.63 5.53 -8.78
C ASP A 81 6.48 6.73 -7.84
N VAL A 82 5.25 7.04 -7.44
CA VAL A 82 4.92 8.21 -6.64
C VAL A 82 4.16 7.88 -5.34
N THR A 83 4.06 6.61 -4.99
CA THR A 83 3.35 6.20 -3.76
C THR A 83 3.96 6.81 -2.49
N PRO A 84 5.30 6.85 -2.30
CA PRO A 84 5.87 7.49 -1.11
C PRO A 84 5.51 8.97 -1.00
N GLU A 85 5.60 9.72 -2.10
CA GLU A 85 5.26 11.14 -2.12
C GLU A 85 3.78 11.37 -1.83
N ALA A 86 2.89 10.56 -2.41
CA ALA A 86 1.46 10.67 -2.18
C ALA A 86 1.09 10.34 -0.72
N THR A 87 1.76 9.38 -0.12
CA THR A 87 1.56 8.98 1.27
C THR A 87 2.04 10.10 2.22
N GLU A 88 3.25 10.60 2.00
CA GLU A 88 3.80 11.68 2.82
C GLU A 88 2.92 12.92 2.79
N ALA A 89 2.33 13.23 1.65
CA ALA A 89 1.46 14.40 1.49
C ALA A 89 0.22 14.38 2.39
N VAL A 90 -0.25 13.21 2.80
CA VAL A 90 -1.47 13.06 3.62
C VAL A 90 -1.20 12.60 5.04
N CYS A 91 0.01 12.17 5.36
CA CYS A 91 0.39 11.73 6.70
C CYS A 91 0.71 12.91 7.60
N THR A 92 0.27 12.84 8.86
CA THR A 92 0.64 13.84 9.87
C THR A 92 2.00 13.57 10.45
N LYS A 93 2.43 12.32 10.49
CA LYS A 93 3.74 11.89 11.00
C LYS A 93 4.29 10.76 10.16
N MET A 94 5.60 10.78 9.97
CA MET A 94 6.31 9.70 9.30
C MET A 94 7.02 8.83 10.34
N LEU A 95 6.95 7.52 10.14
CA LEU A 95 7.61 6.53 11.01
C LEU A 95 8.55 5.70 10.15
N PRO A 96 9.76 6.19 9.87
CA PRO A 96 10.66 5.53 8.90
C PRO A 96 11.12 4.13 9.32
N GLY A 97 11.01 3.79 10.59
CA GLY A 97 11.40 2.46 11.08
C GLY A 97 10.66 1.31 10.43
N PHE A 98 9.40 1.51 10.02
CA PHE A 98 8.65 0.46 9.30
C PHE A 98 9.31 0.14 7.95
N GLY A 99 9.60 1.16 7.14
CA GLY A 99 10.26 0.96 5.86
C GLY A 99 11.66 0.37 6.02
N GLU A 100 12.42 0.81 7.01
CA GLU A 100 13.74 0.25 7.30
C GLU A 100 13.68 -1.24 7.61
N ALA A 101 12.76 -1.65 8.47
CA ALA A 101 12.59 -3.05 8.85
C ALA A 101 12.14 -3.91 7.66
N MET A 102 11.21 -3.40 6.85
CA MET A 102 10.72 -4.10 5.67
C MET A 102 11.85 -4.31 4.65
N ARG A 103 12.66 -3.28 4.38
CA ARG A 103 13.80 -3.40 3.47
C ARG A 103 14.86 -4.35 4.00
N ALA A 104 15.14 -4.30 5.29
CA ALA A 104 16.14 -5.18 5.90
C ALA A 104 15.77 -6.65 5.75
N VAL A 105 14.51 -7.01 5.91
CA VAL A 105 14.02 -8.37 5.70
C VAL A 105 14.08 -8.75 4.22
N SER A 106 13.63 -7.86 3.34
CA SER A 106 13.49 -8.14 1.92
C SER A 106 14.84 -8.26 1.20
N ILE A 107 15.86 -7.53 1.65
CA ILE A 107 17.22 -7.59 1.03
C ILE A 107 17.79 -9.01 1.07
N GLY A 108 17.51 -9.79 2.10
CA GLY A 108 17.97 -11.16 2.20
C GLY A 108 17.39 -12.09 1.13
N LEU A 109 16.25 -11.72 0.53
CA LEU A 109 15.57 -12.49 -0.51
C LEU A 109 15.81 -11.90 -1.90
N ILE A 110 15.72 -10.56 -2.01
CA ILE A 110 15.84 -9.84 -3.29
C ILE A 110 16.73 -8.62 -3.08
N PRO A 111 17.96 -8.59 -3.63
CA PRO A 111 18.89 -7.47 -3.43
C PRO A 111 18.34 -6.11 -3.87
N THR A 112 17.45 -6.07 -4.88
CA THR A 112 16.85 -4.84 -5.38
C THR A 112 15.86 -4.19 -4.39
N ALA A 113 15.57 -4.85 -3.26
CA ALA A 113 14.76 -4.25 -2.20
C ALA A 113 15.31 -2.92 -1.68
N ILE A 114 16.63 -2.66 -1.85
CA ILE A 114 17.23 -1.37 -1.50
C ILE A 114 16.66 -0.20 -2.31
N LEU A 115 16.00 -0.48 -3.44
CA LEU A 115 15.41 0.55 -4.29
C LEU A 115 14.02 0.99 -3.81
N SER A 116 13.43 0.30 -2.84
CA SER A 116 12.14 0.69 -2.28
C SER A 116 12.30 1.94 -1.41
N ARG A 117 11.46 2.94 -1.68
CA ARG A 117 11.47 4.23 -0.96
C ARG A 117 10.34 4.35 0.06
N GLN A 118 9.55 3.30 0.24
CA GLN A 118 8.44 3.29 1.18
C GLN A 118 8.92 3.06 2.60
#